data_992b237100c001cd67c59253a37bab8b
#
_entry.id   992b237100c001cd67c59253a37bab8b
#
_cell.length_a   1.000
_cell.length_b   1.000
_cell.length_c   1.000
_cell.angle_alpha   90.00
_cell.angle_beta   90.00
_cell.angle_gamma   90.00
#
_symmetry.space_group_name_H-M   'P 1'
#
loop_
_entity.id
_entity.type
_entity.pdbx_description
1 polymer ?
#
loop_
_entity_poly.entity_id
_entity_poly.type
_entity_poly.pdbx_seq_one_letter_code
_entity_poly.pdbx_strand_id
1 'polypeptide(L)'
;AGFIIVGGFSYEDRSRSGVIASLDPIIDLIKIESEKGKPVLGICNGAQILVESGMVPGTNKYSLSSSLTNNKRVVGGKVLGTGYYNAWAYLSCTSKPSKSVFTRFLNIGEIIHIPFAHAEGRFVIPKGLLEILINNNQIPFRYCDNNGNIINEFPTNPNGSIYNIAALSNPDGNVMAIMPHPERTPNGDKIFLSMYDYIKRNNNKNISFLDYGISNNDINIYESENNSLEWVINMIITDNEASSVQSALSQAGVDVKITRLTHWEIKGAKNSNLNEIEKTGELFNSNKEYIYDYKTEKNKSSITFLIRQKEDLLGRQKMQSLADRF
;
A
#
# COMPACT_ATOMS: atom_id res chain seq x y z
N ALA A 1 -0.89 -23.01 16.99
CA ALA A 1 -1.17 -21.57 17.14
C ALA A 1 -1.05 -20.88 15.79
N GLY A 2 -1.63 -19.70 15.64
CA GLY A 2 -1.54 -18.83 14.48
C GLY A 2 -1.64 -17.37 14.89
N PHE A 3 -1.48 -16.44 13.95
CA PHE A 3 -1.50 -15.01 14.18
C PHE A 3 -2.59 -14.33 13.37
N ILE A 4 -3.23 -13.33 13.95
CA ILE A 4 -4.14 -12.43 13.24
C ILE A 4 -3.64 -11.00 13.51
N ILE A 5 -3.25 -10.30 12.45
CA ILE A 5 -2.92 -8.88 12.49
C ILE A 5 -4.19 -8.14 12.08
N VAL A 6 -4.81 -7.48 13.07
CA VAL A 6 -6.13 -6.88 12.91
C VAL A 6 -6.11 -5.58 12.12
N GLY A 7 -7.29 -5.14 11.67
CA GLY A 7 -7.48 -3.82 11.08
C GLY A 7 -7.29 -2.68 12.08
N GLY A 8 -7.04 -1.48 11.58
CA GLY A 8 -6.81 -0.29 12.37
C GLY A 8 -6.12 0.80 11.56
N PHE A 9 -5.44 1.70 12.26
CA PHE A 9 -4.65 2.79 11.70
C PHE A 9 -3.33 2.84 12.48
N SER A 10 -2.45 1.84 12.25
CA SER A 10 -1.18 1.77 12.96
C SER A 10 -0.34 3.00 12.67
N TYR A 11 0.17 3.64 13.73
CA TYR A 11 0.91 4.91 13.66
C TYR A 11 0.16 6.01 12.89
N GLU A 12 -1.20 6.01 12.99
CA GLU A 12 -2.09 7.00 12.36
C GLU A 12 -1.95 7.04 10.82
N ASP A 13 -1.55 5.92 10.18
CA ASP A 13 -1.25 5.80 8.75
C ASP A 13 -0.25 6.85 8.24
N ARG A 14 0.62 7.32 9.12
CA ARG A 14 1.68 8.26 8.75
C ARG A 14 2.65 7.59 7.78
N SER A 15 3.13 8.35 6.79
CA SER A 15 3.80 7.80 5.61
C SER A 15 2.81 6.96 4.78
N ARG A 16 3.17 5.76 4.33
CA ARG A 16 2.26 4.80 3.70
C ARG A 16 1.72 3.84 4.76
N SER A 17 0.43 3.52 4.68
CA SER A 17 -0.23 2.66 5.68
C SER A 17 0.50 1.32 5.86
N GLY A 18 0.77 0.96 7.11
CA GLY A 18 1.44 -0.28 7.49
C GLY A 18 2.97 -0.24 7.46
N VAL A 19 3.61 0.75 6.80
CA VAL A 19 5.09 0.81 6.67
C VAL A 19 5.78 0.86 8.02
N ILE A 20 5.38 1.77 8.91
CA ILE A 20 6.04 1.93 10.21
C ILE A 20 5.83 0.67 11.06
N ALA A 21 4.62 0.13 11.07
CA ALA A 21 4.32 -1.10 11.81
C ALA A 21 5.05 -2.33 11.26
N SER A 22 5.38 -2.35 9.97
CA SER A 22 6.17 -3.46 9.38
C SER A 22 7.62 -3.51 9.87
N LEU A 23 8.11 -2.43 10.47
CA LEU A 23 9.45 -2.34 11.09
C LEU A 23 9.45 -2.74 12.57
N ASP A 24 8.30 -3.04 13.17
CA ASP A 24 8.21 -3.47 14.55
C ASP A 24 8.89 -4.85 14.71
N PRO A 25 9.75 -5.04 15.73
CA PRO A 25 10.46 -6.31 15.96
C PRO A 25 9.56 -7.55 16.09
N ILE A 26 8.28 -7.37 16.45
CA ILE A 26 7.31 -8.47 16.51
C ILE A 26 7.08 -9.08 15.12
N ILE A 27 7.22 -8.30 14.05
CA ILE A 27 7.04 -8.78 12.67
C ILE A 27 8.12 -9.79 12.30
N ASP A 28 9.36 -9.62 12.77
CA ASP A 28 10.41 -10.60 12.54
C ASP A 28 10.13 -11.92 13.27
N LEU A 29 9.56 -11.86 14.46
CA LEU A 29 9.10 -13.07 15.17
C LEU A 29 7.96 -13.75 14.41
N ILE A 30 7.00 -12.98 13.86
CA ILE A 30 5.90 -13.53 13.06
C ILE A 30 6.43 -14.16 11.77
N LYS A 31 7.43 -13.57 11.09
CA LYS A 31 8.12 -14.17 9.94
C LYS A 31 8.69 -15.54 10.30
N ILE A 32 9.51 -15.62 11.36
CA ILE A 32 10.12 -16.88 11.84
C ILE A 32 9.06 -17.94 12.12
N GLU A 33 7.96 -17.57 12.76
CA GLU A 33 6.89 -18.50 13.09
C GLU A 33 6.07 -18.90 11.86
N SER A 34 5.90 -18.01 10.91
CA SER A 34 5.26 -18.32 9.62
C SER A 34 6.08 -19.30 8.79
N GLU A 35 7.41 -19.20 8.83
CA GLU A 35 8.35 -20.14 8.20
C GLU A 35 8.26 -21.54 8.76
N LYS A 36 7.79 -21.70 10.00
CA LYS A 36 7.46 -22.99 10.61
C LYS A 36 6.07 -23.50 10.22
N GLY A 37 5.41 -22.84 9.27
CA GLY A 37 4.09 -23.21 8.76
C GLY A 37 2.92 -22.67 9.59
N LYS A 38 3.13 -21.80 10.60
CA LYS A 38 2.01 -21.20 11.34
C LYS A 38 1.23 -20.25 10.44
N PRO A 39 -0.11 -20.28 10.50
CA PRO A 39 -0.93 -19.38 9.67
C PRO A 39 -0.90 -17.94 10.21
N VAL A 40 -0.83 -16.99 9.29
CA VAL A 40 -0.86 -15.55 9.57
C VAL A 40 -1.92 -14.90 8.69
N LEU A 41 -2.92 -14.28 9.30
CA LEU A 41 -3.98 -13.53 8.63
C LEU A 41 -3.81 -12.03 8.91
N GLY A 42 -3.60 -11.23 7.88
CA GLY A 42 -3.62 -9.76 7.97
C GLY A 42 -4.91 -9.20 7.38
N ILE A 43 -5.66 -8.41 8.16
CA ILE A 43 -6.94 -7.84 7.79
C ILE A 43 -6.81 -6.31 7.69
N CYS A 44 -7.20 -5.70 6.57
CA CYS A 44 -7.18 -4.25 6.34
C CYS A 44 -5.78 -3.66 6.65
N ASN A 45 -5.59 -2.91 7.74
CA ASN A 45 -4.26 -2.43 8.15
C ASN A 45 -3.26 -3.59 8.39
N GLY A 46 -3.71 -4.73 8.91
CA GLY A 46 -2.87 -5.93 9.01
C GLY A 46 -2.43 -6.46 7.64
N ALA A 47 -3.27 -6.36 6.61
CA ALA A 47 -2.89 -6.70 5.25
C ALA A 47 -1.82 -5.75 4.69
N GLN A 48 -1.94 -4.46 4.98
CA GLN A 48 -0.93 -3.46 4.63
C GLN A 48 0.42 -3.79 5.27
N ILE A 49 0.43 -4.15 6.55
CA ILE A 49 1.65 -4.57 7.28
C ILE A 49 2.28 -5.81 6.64
N LEU A 50 1.49 -6.83 6.28
CA LEU A 50 2.00 -8.03 5.63
C LEU A 50 2.61 -7.76 4.26
N VAL A 51 2.03 -6.85 3.48
CA VAL A 51 2.56 -6.44 2.18
C VAL A 51 3.85 -5.63 2.36
N GLU A 52 3.87 -4.66 3.28
CA GLU A 52 5.03 -3.82 3.55
C GLU A 52 6.20 -4.59 4.21
N SER A 53 5.92 -5.66 4.94
CA SER A 53 6.96 -6.55 5.48
C SER A 53 7.51 -7.57 4.48
N GLY A 54 6.95 -7.62 3.24
CA GLY A 54 7.32 -8.59 2.20
C GLY A 54 6.81 -10.01 2.45
N MET A 55 6.08 -10.28 3.56
CA MET A 55 5.50 -11.59 3.83
C MET A 55 4.48 -12.01 2.79
N VAL A 56 3.84 -11.04 2.15
CA VAL A 56 2.96 -11.20 0.99
C VAL A 56 3.47 -10.28 -0.12
N PRO A 57 3.72 -10.79 -1.33
CA PRO A 57 3.43 -12.13 -1.86
C PRO A 57 4.48 -13.20 -1.54
N GLY A 58 5.48 -12.92 -0.70
CA GLY A 58 6.47 -13.90 -0.26
C GLY A 58 7.58 -14.13 -1.30
N THR A 59 8.12 -13.07 -1.86
CA THR A 59 9.33 -13.10 -2.70
C THR A 59 10.59 -13.33 -1.87
N ASN A 60 11.68 -13.73 -2.52
CA ASN A 60 12.95 -14.06 -1.87
C ASN A 60 13.38 -13.01 -0.85
N LYS A 61 13.75 -13.47 0.36
CA LYS A 61 14.19 -12.63 1.50
C LYS A 61 13.20 -11.55 1.93
N TYR A 62 11.89 -11.78 1.70
CA TYR A 62 10.84 -10.79 2.02
C TYR A 62 11.02 -9.45 1.32
N SER A 63 11.55 -9.46 0.09
CA SER A 63 11.72 -8.23 -0.67
C SER A 63 10.36 -7.63 -1.06
N LEU A 64 10.28 -6.27 -1.01
CA LEU A 64 9.08 -5.55 -1.39
C LEU A 64 8.84 -5.66 -2.90
N SER A 65 7.80 -6.36 -3.30
CA SER A 65 7.48 -6.64 -4.71
C SER A 65 6.07 -6.25 -5.11
N SER A 66 5.24 -5.92 -4.15
CA SER A 66 3.88 -5.41 -4.33
C SER A 66 3.61 -4.26 -3.36
N SER A 67 2.56 -3.51 -3.57
CA SER A 67 2.17 -2.44 -2.65
C SER A 67 0.65 -2.30 -2.57
N LEU A 68 0.18 -1.81 -1.41
CA LEU A 68 -1.16 -1.28 -1.23
C LEU A 68 -1.08 0.25 -1.27
N THR A 69 -1.96 0.89 -2.04
CA THR A 69 -1.91 2.33 -2.27
C THR A 69 -3.33 2.92 -2.35
N ASN A 70 -3.41 4.23 -2.53
CA ASN A 70 -4.68 4.96 -2.56
C ASN A 70 -5.72 4.32 -3.49
N ASN A 71 -6.93 4.14 -2.95
CA ASN A 71 -8.06 3.67 -3.72
C ASN A 71 -8.34 4.58 -4.90
N LYS A 72 -8.76 3.98 -6.02
CA LYS A 72 -9.27 4.68 -7.19
C LYS A 72 -10.58 4.05 -7.64
N ARG A 73 -11.64 4.83 -7.69
CA ARG A 73 -12.91 4.42 -8.28
C ARG A 73 -12.87 4.77 -9.76
N VAL A 74 -12.81 3.77 -10.62
CA VAL A 74 -12.61 3.94 -12.06
C VAL A 74 -13.80 3.42 -12.85
N VAL A 75 -14.33 4.21 -13.78
CA VAL A 75 -15.37 3.84 -14.74
C VAL A 75 -14.99 4.38 -16.11
N GLY A 76 -14.98 3.54 -17.13
CA GLY A 76 -14.62 3.93 -18.50
C GLY A 76 -13.24 4.60 -18.60
N GLY A 77 -12.27 4.17 -17.77
CA GLY A 77 -10.94 4.76 -17.69
C GLY A 77 -10.86 6.10 -16.94
N LYS A 78 -11.98 6.66 -16.46
CA LYS A 78 -12.02 7.91 -15.70
C LYS A 78 -12.01 7.63 -14.20
N VAL A 79 -11.19 8.38 -13.44
CA VAL A 79 -11.16 8.31 -11.98
C VAL A 79 -12.29 9.19 -11.43
N LEU A 80 -13.28 8.56 -10.79
CA LEU A 80 -14.43 9.24 -10.16
C LEU A 80 -14.12 9.74 -8.76
N GLY A 81 -13.09 9.18 -8.11
CA GLY A 81 -12.68 9.56 -6.77
C GLY A 81 -11.55 8.68 -6.24
N THR A 82 -10.85 9.17 -5.22
CA THR A 82 -9.71 8.53 -4.56
C THR A 82 -9.88 8.56 -3.05
N GLY A 83 -9.00 7.84 -2.34
CA GLY A 83 -8.92 7.87 -0.88
C GLY A 83 -9.95 6.98 -0.19
N TYR A 84 -10.37 7.38 1.01
CA TYR A 84 -11.22 6.56 1.87
C TYR A 84 -12.56 6.21 1.24
N TYR A 85 -12.89 4.93 1.30
CA TYR A 85 -14.18 4.41 0.86
C TYR A 85 -14.63 3.26 1.77
N ASN A 86 -15.89 3.29 2.17
CA ASN A 86 -16.53 2.30 3.03
C ASN A 86 -17.79 1.77 2.33
N ALA A 87 -17.85 0.48 2.13
CA ALA A 87 -18.98 -0.20 1.50
C ALA A 87 -18.95 -1.71 1.78
N TRP A 88 -19.93 -2.41 1.25
CA TRP A 88 -19.94 -3.86 1.16
C TRP A 88 -19.50 -4.30 -0.23
N ALA A 89 -18.75 -5.40 -0.30
CA ALA A 89 -18.27 -5.97 -1.55
C ALA A 89 -18.53 -7.47 -1.62
N TYR A 90 -18.79 -7.96 -2.81
CA TYR A 90 -18.81 -9.38 -3.10
C TYR A 90 -17.40 -9.84 -3.49
N LEU A 91 -16.98 -10.96 -2.90
CA LEU A 91 -15.69 -11.60 -3.17
C LEU A 91 -15.93 -13.00 -3.68
N SER A 92 -15.35 -13.35 -4.82
CA SER A 92 -15.30 -14.71 -5.32
C SER A 92 -14.04 -15.40 -4.79
N CYS A 93 -14.19 -16.60 -4.24
CA CYS A 93 -13.05 -17.47 -3.91
C CYS A 93 -12.42 -18.01 -5.20
N THR A 94 -11.17 -17.66 -5.47
CA THR A 94 -10.46 -18.01 -6.70
C THR A 94 -9.30 -18.98 -6.49
N SER A 95 -8.93 -19.26 -5.25
CA SER A 95 -7.90 -20.25 -4.89
C SER A 95 -8.51 -21.64 -4.68
N LYS A 96 -7.76 -22.67 -5.05
CA LYS A 96 -8.13 -24.06 -4.70
C LYS A 96 -8.13 -24.23 -3.18
N PRO A 97 -9.10 -24.97 -2.60
CA PRO A 97 -9.18 -25.19 -1.13
C PRO A 97 -7.91 -25.77 -0.51
N SER A 98 -7.17 -26.58 -1.28
CA SER A 98 -5.90 -27.17 -0.84
C SER A 98 -4.70 -26.22 -0.87
N LYS A 99 -4.81 -25.08 -1.56
CA LYS A 99 -3.70 -24.14 -1.78
C LYS A 99 -3.58 -23.12 -0.67
N SER A 100 -4.69 -22.62 -0.15
CA SER A 100 -4.69 -21.62 0.92
C SER A 100 -5.25 -22.21 2.22
N VAL A 101 -4.59 -21.93 3.31
CA VAL A 101 -5.03 -22.28 4.66
C VAL A 101 -6.41 -21.67 4.99
N PHE A 102 -6.71 -20.54 4.38
CA PHE A 102 -7.90 -19.71 4.68
C PHE A 102 -9.12 -20.04 3.81
N THR A 103 -8.99 -20.90 2.81
CA THR A 103 -10.08 -21.24 1.86
C THR A 103 -10.50 -22.70 1.91
N ARG A 104 -10.08 -23.48 2.92
CA ARG A 104 -10.30 -24.92 3.03
C ARG A 104 -11.78 -25.33 3.01
N PHE A 105 -12.67 -24.47 3.56
CA PHE A 105 -14.12 -24.67 3.62
C PHE A 105 -14.89 -23.86 2.57
N LEU A 106 -14.18 -23.32 1.57
CA LEU A 106 -14.76 -22.56 0.47
C LEU A 106 -14.54 -23.31 -0.84
N ASN A 107 -15.51 -23.26 -1.74
CA ASN A 107 -15.38 -23.78 -3.09
C ASN A 107 -14.87 -22.68 -4.04
N ILE A 108 -14.21 -23.09 -5.14
CA ILE A 108 -13.87 -22.14 -6.21
C ILE A 108 -15.18 -21.57 -6.78
N GLY A 109 -15.23 -20.25 -6.93
CA GLY A 109 -16.41 -19.51 -7.38
C GLY A 109 -17.43 -19.22 -6.26
N GLU A 110 -17.23 -19.72 -5.05
CA GLU A 110 -18.11 -19.37 -3.92
C GLU A 110 -17.97 -17.87 -3.59
N ILE A 111 -19.14 -17.21 -3.45
CA ILE A 111 -19.22 -15.77 -3.24
C ILE A 111 -19.48 -15.51 -1.76
N ILE A 112 -18.68 -14.61 -1.18
CA ILE A 112 -18.92 -14.07 0.15
C ILE A 112 -19.17 -12.55 0.06
N HIS A 113 -20.06 -12.02 0.90
CA HIS A 113 -20.40 -10.59 0.92
C HIS A 113 -19.97 -10.00 2.26
N ILE A 114 -18.91 -9.17 2.23
CA ILE A 114 -18.26 -8.63 3.43
C ILE A 114 -17.96 -7.15 3.31
N PRO A 115 -17.92 -6.39 4.42
CA PRO A 115 -17.63 -4.96 4.40
C PRO A 115 -16.14 -4.68 4.22
N PHE A 116 -15.84 -3.50 3.70
CA PHE A 116 -14.50 -2.93 3.69
C PHE A 116 -14.54 -1.44 4.03
N ALA A 117 -13.46 -0.93 4.63
CA ALA A 117 -13.34 0.47 5.04
C ALA A 117 -11.85 0.86 5.07
N HIS A 118 -11.34 1.45 4.00
CA HIS A 118 -9.92 1.81 3.88
C HIS A 118 -9.70 2.93 2.86
N ALA A 119 -8.58 3.64 3.00
CA ALA A 119 -8.09 4.63 2.03
C ALA A 119 -7.07 4.03 1.06
N GLU A 120 -6.22 3.12 1.54
CA GLU A 120 -5.12 2.48 0.82
C GLU A 120 -5.32 0.97 0.76
N GLY A 121 -6.22 0.52 -0.10
CA GLY A 121 -6.54 -0.91 -0.28
C GLY A 121 -6.32 -1.42 -1.71
N ARG A 122 -5.77 -0.58 -2.59
CA ARG A 122 -5.55 -0.89 -3.99
C ARG A 122 -4.24 -1.64 -4.19
N PHE A 123 -4.32 -2.92 -4.51
CA PHE A 123 -3.15 -3.71 -4.89
C PHE A 123 -2.54 -3.21 -6.21
N VAL A 124 -1.23 -2.94 -6.17
CA VAL A 124 -0.40 -2.62 -7.32
C VAL A 124 0.73 -3.64 -7.39
N ILE A 125 0.78 -4.38 -8.50
CA ILE A 125 1.70 -5.50 -8.70
C ILE A 125 2.31 -5.38 -10.10
N PRO A 126 3.63 -5.55 -10.28
CA PRO A 126 4.26 -5.62 -11.60
C PRO A 126 3.66 -6.74 -12.45
N LYS A 127 3.50 -6.50 -13.77
CA LYS A 127 2.85 -7.45 -14.69
C LYS A 127 3.47 -8.84 -14.63
N GLY A 128 4.80 -8.94 -14.67
CA GLY A 128 5.49 -10.24 -14.63
C GLY A 128 5.25 -11.00 -13.32
N LEU A 129 5.20 -10.28 -12.18
CA LEU A 129 4.86 -10.89 -10.90
C LEU A 129 3.40 -11.33 -10.84
N LEU A 130 2.47 -10.52 -11.38
CA LEU A 130 1.06 -10.87 -11.41
C LEU A 130 0.80 -12.20 -12.12
N GLU A 131 1.47 -12.44 -13.26
CA GLU A 131 1.37 -13.71 -14.00
C GLU A 131 1.84 -14.91 -13.16
N ILE A 132 2.93 -14.75 -12.41
CA ILE A 132 3.42 -15.78 -11.47
C ILE A 132 2.39 -16.06 -10.37
N LEU A 133 1.82 -15.00 -9.77
CA LEU A 133 0.84 -15.14 -8.69
C LEU A 133 -0.45 -15.84 -9.14
N ILE A 134 -0.92 -15.56 -10.34
CA ILE A 134 -2.08 -16.23 -10.96
C ILE A 134 -1.76 -17.72 -11.14
N ASN A 135 -0.64 -18.05 -11.76
CA ASN A 135 -0.23 -19.43 -12.02
C ASN A 135 -0.03 -20.24 -10.73
N ASN A 136 0.46 -19.59 -9.67
CA ASN A 136 0.67 -20.22 -8.37
C ASN A 136 -0.60 -20.27 -7.49
N ASN A 137 -1.74 -19.78 -7.98
CA ASN A 137 -2.99 -19.67 -7.19
C ASN A 137 -2.82 -18.88 -5.87
N GLN A 138 -2.03 -17.79 -5.89
CA GLN A 138 -1.77 -16.94 -4.70
C GLN A 138 -2.78 -15.81 -4.52
N ILE A 139 -3.86 -15.79 -5.29
CA ILE A 139 -4.94 -14.80 -5.21
C ILE A 139 -6.20 -15.50 -4.66
N PRO A 140 -6.38 -15.60 -3.33
CA PRO A 140 -7.48 -16.31 -2.72
C PRO A 140 -8.85 -15.71 -3.01
N PHE A 141 -8.94 -14.38 -3.07
CA PHE A 141 -10.20 -13.67 -3.30
C PHE A 141 -10.05 -12.53 -4.29
N ARG A 142 -11.06 -12.37 -5.14
CA ARG A 142 -11.19 -11.28 -6.09
C ARG A 142 -12.54 -10.59 -5.91
N TYR A 143 -12.56 -9.26 -6.07
CA TYR A 143 -13.81 -8.52 -6.12
C TYR A 143 -14.65 -8.94 -7.33
N CYS A 144 -15.94 -9.16 -7.12
CA CYS A 144 -16.90 -9.56 -8.13
C CYS A 144 -18.25 -8.85 -7.92
N ASP A 145 -19.18 -9.01 -8.85
CA ASP A 145 -20.58 -8.64 -8.64
C ASP A 145 -21.32 -9.75 -7.85
N ASN A 146 -22.62 -9.55 -7.59
CA ASN A 146 -23.46 -10.50 -6.86
C ASN A 146 -23.66 -11.85 -7.59
N ASN A 147 -23.34 -11.93 -8.89
CA ASN A 147 -23.41 -13.14 -9.71
C ASN A 147 -22.04 -13.83 -9.86
N GLY A 148 -20.97 -13.26 -9.27
CA GLY A 148 -19.62 -13.79 -9.36
C GLY A 148 -18.83 -13.30 -10.58
N ASN A 149 -19.36 -12.38 -11.39
CA ASN A 149 -18.65 -11.84 -12.53
C ASN A 149 -17.55 -10.88 -12.08
N ILE A 150 -16.35 -11.04 -12.62
CA ILE A 150 -15.20 -10.18 -12.33
C ILE A 150 -15.20 -9.01 -13.34
N ILE A 151 -15.67 -7.85 -12.89
CA ILE A 151 -15.74 -6.63 -13.71
C ILE A 151 -14.70 -5.65 -13.19
N ASN A 152 -13.77 -5.23 -14.04
CA ASN A 152 -12.65 -4.35 -13.66
C ASN A 152 -13.05 -2.86 -13.62
N GLU A 153 -14.24 -2.57 -13.14
CA GLU A 153 -14.76 -1.21 -12.99
C GLU A 153 -15.51 -1.05 -11.66
N PHE A 154 -15.58 0.20 -11.20
CA PHE A 154 -16.44 0.55 -10.09
C PHE A 154 -17.93 0.35 -10.48
N PRO A 155 -18.81 -0.16 -9.59
CA PRO A 155 -18.57 -0.46 -8.18
C PRO A 155 -18.01 -1.86 -7.90
N THR A 156 -17.95 -2.76 -8.89
CA THR A 156 -17.50 -4.16 -8.70
C THR A 156 -16.05 -4.24 -8.25
N ASN A 157 -15.15 -3.45 -8.85
CA ASN A 157 -13.81 -3.20 -8.35
C ASN A 157 -13.81 -1.89 -7.56
N PRO A 158 -14.02 -1.93 -6.22
CA PRO A 158 -14.34 -0.72 -5.47
C PRO A 158 -13.15 0.18 -5.22
N ASN A 159 -11.93 -0.33 -5.38
CA ASN A 159 -10.70 0.38 -5.05
C ASN A 159 -9.69 0.44 -6.20
N GLY A 160 -10.00 -0.15 -7.36
CA GLY A 160 -9.14 -0.15 -8.54
C GLY A 160 -7.94 -1.12 -8.44
N SER A 161 -8.00 -2.13 -7.59
CA SER A 161 -6.98 -3.18 -7.49
C SER A 161 -6.75 -3.86 -8.82
N ILE A 162 -5.47 -4.07 -9.16
CA ILE A 162 -5.12 -4.86 -10.35
C ILE A 162 -5.76 -6.25 -10.27
N TYR A 163 -6.29 -6.75 -11.39
CA TYR A 163 -6.93 -8.06 -11.47
C TYR A 163 -8.08 -8.27 -10.45
N ASN A 164 -8.69 -7.19 -9.95
CA ASN A 164 -9.72 -7.19 -8.89
C ASN A 164 -9.26 -7.88 -7.60
N ILE A 165 -7.98 -7.87 -7.28
CA ILE A 165 -7.45 -8.55 -6.09
C ILE A 165 -8.05 -7.95 -4.82
N ALA A 166 -8.70 -8.79 -4.01
CA ALA A 166 -9.19 -8.46 -2.67
C ALA A 166 -8.32 -9.07 -1.58
N ALA A 167 -7.67 -10.21 -1.88
CA ALA A 167 -6.73 -10.87 -0.99
C ALA A 167 -5.57 -11.49 -1.79
N LEU A 168 -4.39 -11.53 -1.15
CA LEU A 168 -3.16 -12.07 -1.70
C LEU A 168 -2.49 -12.95 -0.64
N SER A 169 -1.86 -14.05 -1.05
CA SER A 169 -1.15 -14.96 -0.14
C SER A 169 0.32 -15.14 -0.52
N ASN A 170 1.09 -15.70 0.42
CA ASN A 170 2.42 -16.23 0.12
C ASN A 170 2.32 -17.54 -0.70
N PRO A 171 3.45 -18.11 -1.23
CA PRO A 171 3.43 -19.31 -2.07
C PRO A 171 2.81 -20.54 -1.40
N ASP A 172 2.99 -20.72 -0.11
CA ASP A 172 2.47 -21.88 0.64
C ASP A 172 1.04 -21.72 1.12
N GLY A 173 0.48 -20.49 0.98
CA GLY A 173 -0.89 -20.16 1.34
C GLY A 173 -1.17 -20.10 2.85
N ASN A 174 -0.14 -20.09 3.70
CA ASN A 174 -0.30 -19.95 5.15
C ASN A 174 -0.23 -18.50 5.65
N VAL A 175 0.17 -17.55 4.81
CA VAL A 175 0.10 -16.12 5.09
C VAL A 175 -0.86 -15.49 4.08
N MET A 176 -1.87 -14.74 4.55
CA MET A 176 -2.83 -14.06 3.70
C MET A 176 -3.06 -12.63 4.14
N ALA A 177 -2.97 -11.71 3.20
CA ALA A 177 -3.38 -10.32 3.32
C ALA A 177 -4.75 -10.15 2.67
N ILE A 178 -5.76 -9.69 3.42
CA ILE A 178 -7.12 -9.42 2.91
C ILE A 178 -7.54 -7.99 3.28
N MET A 179 -7.96 -7.20 2.30
CA MET A 179 -8.38 -5.82 2.55
C MET A 179 -9.78 -5.67 3.13
N PRO A 180 -10.81 -6.41 2.69
CA PRO A 180 -12.09 -6.47 3.37
C PRO A 180 -12.02 -7.10 4.76
N HIS A 181 -13.09 -6.91 5.56
CA HIS A 181 -13.19 -7.28 6.96
C HIS A 181 -14.06 -8.53 7.18
N PRO A 182 -13.53 -9.76 7.06
CA PRO A 182 -14.29 -10.98 7.29
C PRO A 182 -14.76 -11.12 8.74
N GLU A 183 -14.07 -10.49 9.69
CA GLU A 183 -14.39 -10.54 11.12
C GLU A 183 -15.66 -9.76 11.50
N ARG A 184 -16.19 -8.92 10.60
CA ARG A 184 -17.34 -8.06 10.87
C ARG A 184 -18.67 -8.65 10.45
N THR A 185 -18.67 -9.89 9.94
CA THR A 185 -19.90 -10.54 9.46
C THR A 185 -19.78 -12.06 9.48
N PRO A 186 -20.86 -12.81 9.77
CA PRO A 186 -20.86 -14.27 9.67
C PRO A 186 -20.48 -14.81 8.28
N ASN A 187 -20.63 -14.01 7.23
CA ASN A 187 -20.22 -14.41 5.88
C ASN A 187 -18.72 -14.69 5.77
N GLY A 188 -17.91 -14.16 6.69
CA GLY A 188 -16.46 -14.39 6.75
C GLY A 188 -16.04 -15.60 7.58
N ASP A 189 -16.95 -16.24 8.31
CA ASP A 189 -16.64 -17.31 9.28
C ASP A 189 -15.84 -18.47 8.67
N LYS A 190 -16.13 -18.84 7.42
CA LYS A 190 -15.41 -19.93 6.72
C LYS A 190 -13.90 -19.69 6.60
N ILE A 191 -13.45 -18.43 6.58
CA ILE A 191 -12.04 -18.06 6.55
C ILE A 191 -11.38 -18.45 7.90
N PHE A 192 -12.01 -18.09 9.01
CA PHE A 192 -11.51 -18.41 10.35
C PHE A 192 -11.62 -19.89 10.68
N LEU A 193 -12.71 -20.54 10.27
CA LEU A 193 -12.89 -22.00 10.42
C LEU A 193 -11.82 -22.78 9.62
N SER A 194 -11.47 -22.31 8.42
CA SER A 194 -10.39 -22.88 7.62
C SER A 194 -9.04 -22.78 8.31
N MET A 195 -8.70 -21.62 8.87
CA MET A 195 -7.49 -21.38 9.65
C MET A 195 -7.46 -22.27 10.92
N TYR A 196 -8.59 -22.38 11.63
CA TYR A 196 -8.70 -23.21 12.81
C TYR A 196 -8.53 -24.70 12.51
N ASP A 197 -9.14 -25.23 11.46
CA ASP A 197 -8.97 -26.62 11.01
C ASP A 197 -7.51 -26.91 10.64
N TYR A 198 -6.82 -25.97 9.97
CA TYR A 198 -5.41 -26.10 9.65
C TYR A 198 -4.54 -26.23 10.91
N ILE A 199 -4.78 -25.35 11.90
CA ILE A 199 -4.04 -25.36 13.18
C ILE A 199 -4.25 -26.69 13.91
N LYS A 200 -5.48 -27.24 13.92
CA LYS A 200 -5.78 -28.52 14.57
C LYS A 200 -5.06 -29.71 13.92
N ARG A 201 -4.85 -29.70 12.62
CA ARG A 201 -4.19 -30.79 11.89
C ARG A 201 -2.67 -30.79 12.03
N ASN A 202 -2.09 -29.79 12.70
CA ASN A 202 -0.65 -29.67 12.99
C ASN A 202 0.24 -29.89 11.75
N ASN A 203 -0.09 -29.23 10.65
CA ASN A 203 0.63 -29.35 9.37
C ASN A 203 1.89 -28.46 9.42
N ASN A 204 3.03 -29.00 9.81
CA ASN A 204 4.32 -28.34 9.63
C ASN A 204 4.72 -28.47 8.16
N LYS A 205 4.84 -27.35 7.46
CA LYS A 205 5.40 -27.26 6.10
C LYS A 205 6.61 -26.34 6.11
N ASN A 206 7.65 -26.74 5.39
CA ASN A 206 8.74 -25.81 5.08
C ASN A 206 8.21 -24.80 4.06
N ILE A 207 8.49 -23.53 4.27
CA ILE A 207 8.03 -22.45 3.40
C ILE A 207 8.92 -22.32 2.19
N SER A 208 8.28 -22.07 1.05
CA SER A 208 8.90 -21.65 -0.20
C SER A 208 8.79 -20.14 -0.40
N PHE A 209 9.75 -19.58 -1.10
CA PHE A 209 9.70 -18.20 -1.57
C PHE A 209 9.54 -18.19 -3.08
N LEU A 210 8.89 -17.13 -3.59
CA LEU A 210 8.88 -16.87 -5.02
C LEU A 210 10.28 -16.43 -5.47
N ASP A 211 10.79 -17.08 -6.49
CA ASP A 211 11.97 -16.59 -7.19
C ASP A 211 11.54 -15.45 -8.14
N TYR A 212 11.49 -14.26 -7.60
CA TYR A 212 11.20 -13.03 -8.35
C TYR A 212 12.24 -11.98 -7.96
N GLY A 213 13.16 -11.74 -8.88
CA GLY A 213 14.16 -10.69 -8.73
C GLY A 213 13.54 -9.33 -9.01
N ILE A 214 13.53 -8.45 -8.01
CA ILE A 214 13.35 -7.02 -8.27
C ILE A 214 14.65 -6.55 -8.89
N SER A 215 14.60 -6.04 -10.12
CA SER A 215 15.71 -5.31 -10.68
C SER A 215 16.03 -4.16 -9.72
N ASN A 216 17.24 -4.09 -9.20
CA ASN A 216 17.70 -2.88 -8.52
C ASN A 216 17.58 -1.76 -9.54
N ASN A 217 16.58 -0.93 -9.38
CA ASN A 217 16.51 0.31 -10.15
C ASN A 217 17.67 1.18 -9.64
N ASP A 218 18.60 1.49 -10.48
CA ASP A 218 19.62 2.48 -10.18
C ASP A 218 18.89 3.77 -9.78
N ILE A 219 19.25 4.31 -8.62
CA ILE A 219 18.68 5.59 -8.17
C ILE A 219 19.31 6.65 -9.05
N ASN A 220 18.51 7.21 -9.96
CA ASN A 220 18.97 8.27 -10.84
C ASN A 220 19.19 9.56 -10.04
N ILE A 221 20.23 10.30 -10.41
CA ILE A 221 20.42 11.67 -9.93
C ILE A 221 19.29 12.51 -10.52
N TYR A 222 18.56 13.23 -9.66
CA TYR A 222 17.51 14.13 -10.10
C TYR A 222 18.12 15.40 -10.71
N GLU A 223 17.66 15.74 -11.88
CA GLU A 223 17.92 17.01 -12.56
C GLU A 223 16.57 17.65 -12.88
N SER A 224 16.43 18.95 -12.55
CA SER A 224 15.22 19.70 -12.91
C SER A 224 15.13 19.85 -14.44
N GLU A 225 13.92 19.89 -14.94
CA GLU A 225 13.72 20.11 -16.36
C GLU A 225 14.10 21.55 -16.79
N ASN A 226 14.59 21.70 -18.02
CA ASN A 226 14.92 23.01 -18.57
C ASN A 226 13.70 23.94 -18.52
N ASN A 227 13.90 25.17 -18.05
CA ASN A 227 12.86 26.19 -17.88
C ASN A 227 11.76 25.87 -16.86
N SER A 228 12.00 24.96 -15.90
CA SER A 228 11.17 24.78 -14.72
C SER A 228 11.68 25.62 -13.54
N LEU A 229 10.75 26.05 -12.71
CA LEU A 229 11.04 26.64 -11.41
C LEU A 229 10.84 25.59 -10.32
N GLU A 230 11.76 25.53 -9.38
CA GLU A 230 11.65 24.61 -8.24
C GLU A 230 11.36 25.37 -6.96
N TRP A 231 10.34 24.93 -6.25
CA TRP A 231 10.10 25.32 -4.85
C TRP A 231 10.25 24.10 -3.96
N VAL A 232 11.09 24.25 -2.95
CA VAL A 232 11.21 23.28 -1.85
C VAL A 232 10.56 23.89 -0.63
N ILE A 233 9.55 23.23 -0.09
CA ILE A 233 8.74 23.73 1.02
C ILE A 233 9.09 22.98 2.28
N ASN A 234 9.34 23.73 3.37
CA ASN A 234 9.56 23.17 4.69
C ASN A 234 8.51 23.68 5.67
N MET A 235 8.29 22.93 6.74
CA MET A 235 7.35 23.29 7.80
C MET A 235 8.00 24.20 8.84
N ILE A 236 7.28 25.24 9.28
CA ILE A 236 7.63 26.09 10.44
C ILE A 236 7.36 25.33 11.73
N ILE A 237 6.28 24.53 11.74
CA ILE A 237 5.87 23.71 12.88
C ILE A 237 6.53 22.32 12.82
N THR A 238 6.47 21.59 13.92
CA THR A 238 6.99 20.22 13.98
C THR A 238 6.30 19.33 12.93
N ASP A 239 7.10 18.67 12.08
CA ASP A 239 6.61 17.67 11.15
C ASP A 239 6.44 16.33 11.88
N ASN A 240 5.20 16.04 12.24
CA ASN A 240 4.86 14.82 12.96
C ASN A 240 5.11 13.56 12.12
N GLU A 241 5.00 13.64 10.78
CA GLU A 241 5.28 12.53 9.90
C GLU A 241 6.78 12.19 9.88
N ALA A 242 7.65 13.21 9.72
CA ALA A 242 9.09 13.03 9.81
C ALA A 242 9.51 12.48 11.18
N SER A 243 8.92 13.00 12.26
CA SER A 243 9.19 12.54 13.64
C SER A 243 8.81 11.09 13.86
N SER A 244 7.67 10.64 13.29
CA SER A 244 7.23 9.24 13.40
C SER A 244 8.14 8.29 12.63
N VAL A 245 8.56 8.66 11.42
CA VAL A 245 9.51 7.88 10.63
C VAL A 245 10.87 7.81 11.33
N GLN A 246 11.35 8.92 11.87
CA GLN A 246 12.62 8.95 12.62
C GLN A 246 12.56 8.04 13.85
N SER A 247 11.46 8.07 14.61
CA SER A 247 11.28 7.20 15.79
C SER A 247 11.26 5.72 15.40
N ALA A 248 10.58 5.36 14.31
CA ALA A 248 10.53 3.99 13.82
C ALA A 248 11.92 3.48 13.39
N LEU A 249 12.71 4.31 12.68
CA LEU A 249 14.07 3.96 12.29
C LEU A 249 14.99 3.80 13.50
N SER A 250 14.87 4.66 14.51
CA SER A 250 15.62 4.55 15.76
C SER A 250 15.29 3.24 16.50
N GLN A 251 14.00 2.83 16.55
CA GLN A 251 13.60 1.52 17.12
C GLN A 251 14.17 0.34 16.32
N ALA A 252 14.33 0.48 15.01
CA ALA A 252 14.99 -0.50 14.15
C ALA A 252 16.54 -0.46 14.24
N GLY A 253 17.12 0.36 15.13
CA GLY A 253 18.56 0.48 15.31
C GLY A 253 19.27 1.42 14.32
N VAL A 254 18.53 2.21 13.57
CA VAL A 254 19.06 3.20 12.61
C VAL A 254 18.91 4.60 13.20
N ASP A 255 20.02 5.14 13.73
CA ASP A 255 20.04 6.49 14.31
C ASP A 255 20.32 7.54 13.24
N VAL A 256 19.25 8.18 12.74
CA VAL A 256 19.29 9.21 11.70
C VAL A 256 18.34 10.34 12.04
N LYS A 257 18.68 11.56 11.63
CA LYS A 257 17.76 12.69 11.65
C LYS A 257 17.01 12.78 10.33
N ILE A 258 15.69 12.79 10.39
CA ILE A 258 14.81 12.88 9.23
C ILE A 258 14.26 14.29 9.09
N THR A 259 14.38 14.86 7.89
CA THR A 259 13.70 16.09 7.50
C THR A 259 12.87 15.79 6.25
N ARG A 260 11.56 16.06 6.30
CA ARG A 260 10.66 15.92 5.17
C ARG A 260 10.43 17.27 4.54
N LEU A 261 10.54 17.33 3.22
CA LEU A 261 10.31 18.52 2.42
C LEU A 261 9.30 18.21 1.33
N THR A 262 8.49 19.20 0.93
CA THR A 262 7.62 19.09 -0.23
C THR A 262 8.28 19.78 -1.41
N HIS A 263 8.39 19.10 -2.55
CA HIS A 263 9.01 19.62 -3.76
C HIS A 263 7.97 19.89 -4.84
N TRP A 264 7.97 21.11 -5.35
CA TRP A 264 7.16 21.52 -6.51
C TRP A 264 8.08 21.89 -7.67
N GLU A 265 7.85 21.29 -8.82
CA GLU A 265 8.45 21.68 -10.09
C GLU A 265 7.37 22.33 -10.96
N ILE A 266 7.51 23.63 -11.23
CA ILE A 266 6.51 24.47 -11.87
C ILE A 266 7.01 24.82 -13.26
N LYS A 267 6.25 24.42 -14.29
CA LYS A 267 6.54 24.74 -15.71
C LYS A 267 5.56 25.76 -16.26
N GLY A 268 6.05 26.59 -17.18
CA GLY A 268 5.22 27.56 -17.88
C GLY A 268 4.86 28.81 -17.08
N ALA A 269 5.22 28.90 -15.80
CA ALA A 269 5.05 30.10 -15.01
C ALA A 269 6.05 31.19 -15.48
N LYS A 270 5.55 32.39 -15.71
CA LYS A 270 6.41 33.56 -15.92
C LYS A 270 6.88 34.09 -14.57
N ASN A 271 8.09 34.62 -14.51
CA ASN A 271 8.64 35.20 -13.28
C ASN A 271 7.73 36.29 -12.65
N SER A 272 6.96 37.00 -13.48
CA SER A 272 5.99 37.99 -13.03
C SER A 272 4.82 37.41 -12.22
N ASN A 273 4.51 36.12 -12.37
CA ASN A 273 3.34 35.48 -11.74
C ASN A 273 3.71 34.73 -10.44
N LEU A 274 4.99 34.64 -10.09
CA LEU A 274 5.44 33.83 -8.94
C LEU A 274 4.87 34.33 -7.62
N ASN A 275 4.89 35.64 -7.39
CA ASN A 275 4.32 36.24 -6.19
C ASN A 275 2.79 36.07 -6.11
N GLU A 276 2.13 35.98 -7.23
CA GLU A 276 0.69 35.74 -7.30
C GLU A 276 0.37 34.28 -7.01
N ILE A 277 1.15 33.35 -7.60
CA ILE A 277 1.04 31.90 -7.32
C ILE A 277 1.27 31.63 -5.83
N GLU A 278 2.28 32.25 -5.22
CA GLU A 278 2.56 32.14 -3.78
C GLU A 278 1.37 32.60 -2.94
N LYS A 279 0.79 33.76 -3.27
CA LYS A 279 -0.37 34.33 -2.57
C LYS A 279 -1.64 33.48 -2.68
N THR A 280 -1.75 32.59 -3.67
CA THR A 280 -2.94 31.71 -3.80
C THR A 280 -3.03 30.72 -2.63
N GLY A 281 -1.93 30.37 -1.98
CA GLY A 281 -1.87 29.30 -0.98
C GLY A 281 -2.11 27.90 -1.55
N GLU A 282 -2.15 27.73 -2.88
CA GLU A 282 -2.40 26.42 -3.52
C GLU A 282 -1.27 25.43 -3.34
N LEU A 283 -0.02 25.87 -3.38
CA LEU A 283 1.15 25.01 -3.31
C LEU A 283 1.66 24.80 -1.89
N PHE A 284 1.45 25.77 -1.00
CA PHE A 284 1.79 25.66 0.41
C PHE A 284 1.02 26.69 1.25
N ASN A 285 0.94 26.46 2.55
CA ASN A 285 0.26 27.34 3.49
C ASN A 285 1.28 28.19 4.27
N SER A 286 1.39 29.47 3.93
CA SER A 286 2.37 30.41 4.54
C SER A 286 2.25 30.59 6.06
N ASN A 287 1.14 30.15 6.69
CA ASN A 287 0.99 30.19 8.15
C ASN A 287 1.77 29.06 8.86
N LYS A 288 2.12 27.99 8.16
CA LYS A 288 2.79 26.82 8.74
C LYS A 288 3.94 26.28 7.89
N GLU A 289 4.15 26.83 6.70
CA GLU A 289 5.12 26.38 5.71
C GLU A 289 5.83 27.59 5.09
N TYR A 290 7.05 27.37 4.58
CA TYR A 290 7.84 28.40 3.92
C TYR A 290 8.68 27.79 2.78
N ILE A 291 9.07 28.64 1.81
CA ILE A 291 10.00 28.24 0.76
C ILE A 291 11.40 28.10 1.37
N TYR A 292 11.93 26.90 1.33
CA TYR A 292 13.22 26.53 1.90
C TYR A 292 14.33 26.67 0.87
N ASP A 293 15.39 27.42 1.19
CA ASP A 293 16.55 27.52 0.29
C ASP A 293 17.46 26.30 0.40
N TYR A 294 17.04 25.23 -0.28
CA TYR A 294 17.73 23.96 -0.28
C TYR A 294 19.19 24.06 -0.79
N LYS A 295 19.49 25.01 -1.68
CA LYS A 295 20.81 25.12 -2.30
C LYS A 295 21.86 25.66 -1.34
N THR A 296 21.49 26.62 -0.50
CA THR A 296 22.37 27.24 0.51
C THR A 296 22.41 26.44 1.82
N GLU A 297 21.35 25.76 2.19
CA GLU A 297 21.23 25.09 3.48
C GLU A 297 21.53 23.57 3.42
N LYS A 298 21.91 23.04 2.25
CA LYS A 298 22.24 21.62 2.10
C LYS A 298 23.44 21.24 2.97
N ASN A 299 23.19 20.42 4.00
CA ASN A 299 24.25 19.87 4.83
C ASN A 299 25.05 18.82 4.03
N LYS A 300 26.37 18.96 3.99
CA LYS A 300 27.26 18.02 3.28
C LYS A 300 27.20 16.58 3.81
N SER A 301 26.73 16.37 5.02
CA SER A 301 26.54 15.05 5.65
C SER A 301 25.16 14.43 5.43
N SER A 302 24.26 15.10 4.71
CA SER A 302 22.92 14.60 4.45
C SER A 302 22.76 13.94 3.08
N ILE A 303 21.96 12.90 3.01
CA ILE A 303 21.49 12.29 1.76
C ILE A 303 20.04 12.69 1.57
N THR A 304 19.70 13.19 0.39
CA THR A 304 18.34 13.61 0.05
C THR A 304 17.79 12.72 -1.07
N PHE A 305 16.60 12.17 -0.85
CA PHE A 305 15.88 11.40 -1.84
C PHE A 305 14.66 12.19 -2.32
N LEU A 306 14.51 12.36 -3.64
CA LEU A 306 13.26 12.84 -4.23
C LEU A 306 12.38 11.65 -4.56
N ILE A 307 11.23 11.56 -3.90
CA ILE A 307 10.26 10.49 -4.09
C ILE A 307 9.06 11.06 -4.82
N ARG A 308 8.75 10.52 -6.00
CA ARG A 308 7.57 10.89 -6.80
C ARG A 308 6.62 9.71 -6.95
N GLN A 309 5.33 9.99 -6.86
CA GLN A 309 4.33 9.01 -7.25
C GLN A 309 4.35 8.83 -8.78
N LYS A 310 4.24 7.58 -9.27
CA LYS A 310 4.16 7.32 -10.72
C LYS A 310 3.01 8.05 -11.40
N GLU A 311 1.92 8.27 -10.67
CA GLU A 311 0.77 9.06 -11.09
C GLU A 311 0.64 10.26 -10.14
N ASP A 312 1.11 11.41 -10.56
CA ASP A 312 1.02 12.65 -9.81
C ASP A 312 -0.39 13.27 -9.95
N LEU A 313 -1.34 12.74 -9.18
CA LEU A 313 -2.71 13.25 -9.15
C LEU A 313 -2.79 14.61 -8.46
N LEU A 314 -2.01 14.81 -7.40
CA LEU A 314 -1.98 16.07 -6.67
C LEU A 314 -1.42 17.19 -7.54
N GLY A 315 -0.29 16.96 -8.21
CA GLY A 315 0.31 17.93 -9.12
C GLY A 315 -0.64 18.30 -10.26
N ARG A 316 -1.33 17.31 -10.86
CA ARG A 316 -2.35 17.57 -11.91
C ARG A 316 -3.52 18.41 -11.39
N GLN A 317 -4.01 18.15 -10.19
CA GLN A 317 -5.09 18.94 -9.58
C GLN A 317 -4.64 20.37 -9.31
N LYS A 318 -3.44 20.56 -8.78
CA LYS A 318 -2.87 21.89 -8.53
C LYS A 318 -2.59 22.65 -9.82
N MET A 319 -2.08 21.96 -10.84
CA MET A 319 -1.88 22.53 -12.17
C MET A 319 -3.21 23.06 -12.75
N GLN A 320 -4.29 22.26 -12.68
CA GLN A 320 -5.60 22.69 -13.17
C GLN A 320 -6.12 23.90 -12.41
N SER A 321 -6.06 23.88 -11.07
CA SER A 321 -6.49 25.00 -10.22
C SER A 321 -5.73 26.30 -10.53
N LEU A 322 -4.43 26.20 -10.80
CA LEU A 322 -3.62 27.37 -11.18
C LEU A 322 -3.91 27.83 -12.62
N ALA A 323 -4.05 26.89 -13.56
CA ALA A 323 -4.38 27.22 -14.97
C ALA A 323 -5.75 27.91 -15.14
N ASP A 324 -6.71 27.59 -14.25
CA ASP A 324 -8.03 28.24 -14.25
C ASP A 324 -7.97 29.69 -13.71
N ARG A 325 -6.85 30.09 -13.04
CA ARG A 325 -6.67 31.42 -12.45
C ARG A 325 -5.72 32.34 -13.24
N PHE A 326 -4.79 31.76 -13.99
CA PHE A 326 -3.71 32.45 -14.71
C PHE A 326 -3.69 32.07 -16.19
#